data_a39815dbf943d297a0aa2a5b64572139
#
_entry.id   a39815dbf943d297a0aa2a5b64572139
#
_cell.length_a   1.000
_cell.length_b   1.000
_cell.length_c   1.000
_cell.angle_alpha   90.00
_cell.angle_beta   90.00
_cell.angle_gamma   90.00
#
_symmetry.space_group_name_H-M   'P 1'
#
loop_
_entity.id
_entity.type
_entity.pdbx_description
1 polymer ?
#
loop_
_entity_poly.entity_id
_entity_poly.type
_entity_poly.pdbx_seq_one_letter_code
_entity_poly.pdbx_strand_id
1 'polypeptide(L)'
;MNIGILGLGLIGGSLGFDLRSLGHHILGVSRRESTCQKAVALGSVDQASVDLSLLAAAEVVFICTPLALIVPQFKEMIAHLSAATVVTDVGSAKAQIVKAISPLWDNFIGGHPMAGRTDSGIEAAQRHLFVDKPYVLTPIATTRSSAITVVEEIVRSLGAKIYYCQPEQHDRAVSWISHLPVMVSSSLIAACLSETDPDVLELAQKLASSGFRDTSRVGGGNPELGVMMARYNRPALLRSLQQYRHNLDELTNLIEQENWAALEQKLKSTGKARPDFVD
;
A
#
# COMPACT_ATOMS: atom_id res chain seq x y z
N MET A 1 -10.67 21.05 -11.41
CA MET A 1 -9.20 21.03 -11.54
C MET A 1 -8.79 20.00 -12.57
N ASN A 2 -7.63 20.19 -13.20
CA ASN A 2 -6.96 19.18 -14.00
C ASN A 2 -6.11 18.31 -13.06
N ILE A 3 -6.41 17.03 -12.97
CA ILE A 3 -5.67 16.08 -12.13
C ILE A 3 -4.96 15.06 -13.00
N GLY A 4 -3.64 14.99 -12.86
CA GLY A 4 -2.80 14.01 -13.52
C GLY A 4 -2.72 12.71 -12.71
N ILE A 5 -2.78 11.57 -13.38
CA ILE A 5 -2.57 10.24 -12.80
C ILE A 5 -1.47 9.53 -13.56
N LEU A 6 -0.31 9.36 -12.95
CA LEU A 6 0.81 8.62 -13.51
C LEU A 6 0.75 7.16 -13.01
N GLY A 7 0.34 6.25 -13.88
CA GLY A 7 0.11 4.84 -13.57
C GLY A 7 -1.37 4.48 -13.47
N LEU A 8 -1.91 3.92 -14.55
CA LEU A 8 -3.32 3.53 -14.70
C LEU A 8 -3.51 2.04 -14.38
N GLY A 9 -3.29 1.69 -13.10
CA GLY A 9 -3.60 0.38 -12.54
C GLY A 9 -4.85 0.41 -11.65
N LEU A 10 -4.96 -0.55 -10.72
CA LEU A 10 -6.05 -0.60 -9.75
C LEU A 10 -6.25 0.75 -9.03
N ILE A 11 -5.20 1.27 -8.39
CA ILE A 11 -5.30 2.50 -7.58
C ILE A 11 -5.52 3.73 -8.48
N GLY A 12 -4.67 3.93 -9.51
CA GLY A 12 -4.79 5.09 -10.39
C GLY A 12 -6.11 5.10 -11.17
N GLY A 13 -6.57 3.95 -11.64
CA GLY A 13 -7.85 3.83 -12.31
C GLY A 13 -9.04 4.12 -11.39
N SER A 14 -8.99 3.65 -10.14
CA SER A 14 -10.03 3.92 -9.14
C SER A 14 -10.07 5.39 -8.73
N LEU A 15 -8.90 6.03 -8.53
CA LEU A 15 -8.81 7.48 -8.34
C LEU A 15 -9.45 8.23 -9.52
N GLY A 16 -9.12 7.81 -10.74
CA GLY A 16 -9.66 8.42 -11.94
C GLY A 16 -11.19 8.37 -11.98
N PHE A 17 -11.79 7.20 -11.72
CA PHE A 17 -13.26 7.06 -11.66
C PHE A 17 -13.91 8.00 -10.64
N ASP A 18 -13.38 8.03 -9.41
CA ASP A 18 -13.98 8.78 -8.33
C ASP A 18 -13.79 10.28 -8.53
N LEU A 19 -12.58 10.73 -8.86
CA LEU A 19 -12.27 12.15 -9.10
C LEU A 19 -13.02 12.72 -10.31
N ARG A 20 -13.15 11.92 -11.37
CA ARG A 20 -13.95 12.33 -12.53
C ARG A 20 -15.43 12.50 -12.17
N SER A 21 -15.98 11.62 -11.34
CA SER A 21 -17.37 11.74 -10.86
C SER A 21 -17.60 12.98 -9.99
N LEU A 22 -16.54 13.52 -9.38
CA LEU A 22 -16.53 14.75 -8.60
C LEU A 22 -16.33 16.02 -9.47
N GLY A 23 -16.28 15.88 -10.81
CA GLY A 23 -16.19 17.00 -11.75
C GLY A 23 -14.77 17.46 -12.05
N HIS A 24 -13.74 16.67 -11.70
CA HIS A 24 -12.37 16.95 -12.12
C HIS A 24 -12.13 16.43 -13.54
N HIS A 25 -11.20 17.09 -14.26
CA HIS A 25 -10.70 16.63 -15.56
C HIS A 25 -9.44 15.79 -15.35
N ILE A 26 -9.48 14.53 -15.79
CA ILE A 26 -8.46 13.54 -15.44
C ILE A 26 -7.55 13.24 -16.63
N LEU A 27 -6.26 13.48 -16.44
CA LEU A 27 -5.18 13.26 -17.40
C LEU A 27 -4.37 12.03 -16.95
N GLY A 28 -4.49 10.92 -17.69
CA GLY A 28 -3.86 9.66 -17.34
C GLY A 28 -2.59 9.39 -18.14
N VAL A 29 -1.52 8.92 -17.49
CA VAL A 29 -0.32 8.46 -18.18
C VAL A 29 -0.02 7.01 -17.79
N SER A 30 0.27 6.18 -18.81
CA SER A 30 0.67 4.78 -18.63
C SER A 30 1.72 4.37 -19.65
N ARG A 31 2.58 3.42 -19.32
CA ARG A 31 3.61 2.89 -20.23
C ARG A 31 3.06 2.19 -21.48
N ARG A 32 1.82 1.73 -21.44
CA ARG A 32 1.20 0.91 -22.48
C ARG A 32 0.05 1.69 -23.12
N GLU A 33 0.12 1.87 -24.42
CA GLU A 33 -0.96 2.48 -25.21
C GLU A 33 -2.30 1.77 -24.98
N SER A 34 -2.29 0.44 -24.95
CA SER A 34 -3.49 -0.36 -24.70
C SER A 34 -4.13 -0.07 -23.32
N THR A 35 -3.33 0.26 -22.30
CA THR A 35 -3.85 0.66 -20.98
C THR A 35 -4.45 2.05 -21.04
N CYS A 36 -3.85 2.98 -21.79
CA CYS A 36 -4.38 4.32 -22.02
C CYS A 36 -5.75 4.26 -22.70
N GLN A 37 -5.86 3.52 -23.79
CA GLN A 37 -7.11 3.32 -24.53
C GLN A 37 -8.21 2.70 -23.64
N LYS A 38 -7.88 1.66 -22.88
CA LYS A 38 -8.82 1.03 -21.94
C LYS A 38 -9.28 2.00 -20.84
N ALA A 39 -8.37 2.80 -20.27
CA ALA A 39 -8.73 3.74 -19.21
C ALA A 39 -9.73 4.80 -19.70
N VAL A 40 -9.54 5.30 -20.92
CA VAL A 40 -10.50 6.22 -21.58
C VAL A 40 -11.82 5.49 -21.85
N ALA A 41 -11.78 4.30 -22.46
CA ALA A 41 -12.96 3.54 -22.80
C ALA A 41 -13.82 3.15 -21.59
N LEU A 42 -13.17 2.82 -20.47
CA LEU A 42 -13.84 2.54 -19.18
C LEU A 42 -14.38 3.83 -18.51
N GLY A 43 -13.96 5.01 -18.98
CA GLY A 43 -14.36 6.28 -18.38
C GLY A 43 -13.64 6.59 -17.06
N SER A 44 -12.47 5.97 -16.83
CA SER A 44 -11.63 6.27 -15.67
C SER A 44 -10.90 7.61 -15.82
N VAL A 45 -10.52 7.98 -17.04
CA VAL A 45 -9.84 9.24 -17.35
C VAL A 45 -10.48 9.93 -18.55
N ASP A 46 -10.31 11.24 -18.69
CA ASP A 46 -10.82 12.01 -19.84
C ASP A 46 -9.85 11.92 -21.02
N GLN A 47 -8.55 11.94 -20.73
CA GLN A 47 -7.48 11.78 -21.73
C GLN A 47 -6.41 10.86 -21.18
N ALA A 48 -5.78 10.10 -22.06
CA ALA A 48 -4.63 9.27 -21.66
C ALA A 48 -3.57 9.24 -22.75
N SER A 49 -2.30 9.15 -22.35
CA SER A 49 -1.14 9.08 -23.24
C SER A 49 -0.02 8.23 -22.62
N VAL A 50 0.91 7.80 -23.46
CA VAL A 50 2.20 7.27 -23.02
C VAL A 50 3.23 8.38 -22.77
N ASP A 51 2.95 9.60 -23.25
CA ASP A 51 3.82 10.76 -23.13
C ASP A 51 3.54 11.52 -21.81
N LEU A 52 4.59 11.74 -21.02
CA LEU A 52 4.54 12.49 -19.77
C LEU A 52 4.17 13.97 -19.96
N SER A 53 4.35 14.52 -21.16
CA SER A 53 3.99 15.92 -21.48
C SER A 53 2.49 16.20 -21.31
N LEU A 54 1.63 15.18 -21.36
CA LEU A 54 0.20 15.31 -21.03
C LEU A 54 -0.03 15.89 -19.62
N LEU A 55 0.88 15.62 -18.69
CA LEU A 55 0.78 16.10 -17.29
C LEU A 55 1.12 17.59 -17.13
N ALA A 56 1.62 18.26 -18.17
CA ALA A 56 1.95 19.69 -18.14
C ALA A 56 0.74 20.57 -17.77
N ALA A 57 -0.47 20.13 -18.10
CA ALA A 57 -1.71 20.83 -17.80
C ALA A 57 -2.27 20.52 -16.39
N ALA A 58 -1.65 19.61 -15.64
CA ALA A 58 -2.15 19.18 -14.35
C ALA A 58 -1.81 20.18 -13.22
N GLU A 59 -2.80 20.47 -12.38
CA GLU A 59 -2.64 21.24 -11.13
C GLU A 59 -2.17 20.34 -9.98
N VAL A 60 -2.61 19.07 -10.01
CA VAL A 60 -2.21 18.03 -9.05
C VAL A 60 -1.84 16.76 -9.80
N VAL A 61 -0.77 16.07 -9.40
CA VAL A 61 -0.39 14.77 -9.97
C VAL A 61 -0.29 13.70 -8.88
N PHE A 62 -1.01 12.59 -9.11
CA PHE A 62 -0.89 11.36 -8.31
C PHE A 62 0.03 10.37 -9.02
N ILE A 63 1.11 9.94 -8.35
CA ILE A 63 2.00 8.89 -8.84
C ILE A 63 1.51 7.55 -8.31
N CYS A 64 0.87 6.78 -9.19
CA CYS A 64 0.22 5.50 -8.90
C CYS A 64 0.97 4.30 -9.48
N THR A 65 2.25 4.44 -9.72
CA THR A 65 3.11 3.38 -10.27
C THR A 65 3.70 2.51 -9.15
N PRO A 66 4.24 1.31 -9.47
CA PRO A 66 4.91 0.47 -8.48
C PRO A 66 6.01 1.24 -7.71
N LEU A 67 6.20 0.90 -6.44
CA LEU A 67 7.16 1.58 -5.53
C LEU A 67 8.52 1.87 -6.16
N ALA A 68 9.09 0.89 -6.89
CA ALA A 68 10.39 1.01 -7.54
C ALA A 68 10.43 2.10 -8.62
N LEU A 69 9.29 2.48 -9.19
CA LEU A 69 9.19 3.42 -10.29
C LEU A 69 8.78 4.84 -9.85
N ILE A 70 8.32 5.03 -8.61
CA ILE A 70 7.84 6.34 -8.16
C ILE A 70 8.93 7.40 -8.29
N VAL A 71 10.11 7.19 -7.69
CA VAL A 71 11.20 8.18 -7.73
C VAL A 71 11.79 8.35 -9.13
N PRO A 72 12.11 7.29 -9.90
CA PRO A 72 12.55 7.45 -11.29
C PRO A 72 11.57 8.24 -12.15
N GLN A 73 10.31 7.86 -12.15
CA GLN A 73 9.28 8.53 -12.97
C GLN A 73 8.98 9.96 -12.50
N PHE A 74 9.06 10.21 -11.19
CA PHE A 74 9.00 11.58 -10.69
C PHE A 74 10.09 12.45 -11.34
N LYS A 75 11.34 11.98 -11.37
CA LYS A 75 12.46 12.73 -11.95
C LYS A 75 12.32 12.99 -13.46
N GLU A 76 11.70 12.07 -14.18
CA GLU A 76 11.38 12.26 -15.59
C GLU A 76 10.22 13.26 -15.79
N MET A 77 9.20 13.14 -14.97
CA MET A 77 7.96 13.91 -15.04
C MET A 77 8.16 15.40 -14.71
N ILE A 78 9.02 15.73 -13.74
CA ILE A 78 9.16 17.13 -13.26
C ILE A 78 9.59 18.11 -14.35
N ALA A 79 10.26 17.64 -15.40
CA ALA A 79 10.65 18.48 -16.55
C ALA A 79 9.44 19.02 -17.33
N HIS A 80 8.28 18.41 -17.19
CA HIS A 80 7.04 18.79 -17.87
C HIS A 80 6.09 19.60 -16.96
N LEU A 81 6.31 19.59 -15.62
CA LEU A 81 5.37 20.20 -14.68
C LEU A 81 5.64 21.69 -14.47
N SER A 82 4.58 22.43 -14.19
CA SER A 82 4.69 23.77 -13.60
C SER A 82 5.25 23.67 -12.17
N ALA A 83 6.08 24.62 -11.77
CA ALA A 83 6.58 24.69 -10.39
C ALA A 83 5.45 24.83 -9.34
N ALA A 84 4.25 25.23 -9.75
CA ALA A 84 3.07 25.30 -8.89
C ALA A 84 2.34 23.97 -8.73
N THR A 85 2.60 22.98 -9.59
CA THR A 85 1.91 21.67 -9.55
C THR A 85 2.16 20.96 -8.23
N VAL A 86 1.10 20.50 -7.59
CA VAL A 86 1.19 19.68 -6.39
C VAL A 86 1.39 18.22 -6.79
N VAL A 87 2.32 17.53 -6.15
CA VAL A 87 2.60 16.13 -6.45
C VAL A 87 2.40 15.29 -5.18
N THR A 88 1.74 14.16 -5.34
CA THR A 88 1.61 13.13 -4.30
C THR A 88 1.80 11.74 -4.89
N ASP A 89 2.10 10.76 -4.05
CA ASP A 89 2.18 9.35 -4.44
C ASP A 89 1.18 8.49 -3.67
N VAL A 90 1.06 7.23 -4.04
CA VAL A 90 0.19 6.26 -3.37
C VAL A 90 0.96 5.02 -2.88
N GLY A 91 2.26 5.11 -2.78
CA GLY A 91 3.14 3.98 -2.44
C GLY A 91 2.92 3.45 -1.02
N SER A 92 3.13 2.16 -0.83
CA SER A 92 2.96 1.49 0.46
C SER A 92 4.15 1.64 1.43
N ALA A 93 5.23 2.33 1.04
CA ALA A 93 6.32 2.77 1.90
C ALA A 93 6.63 4.25 1.63
N LYS A 94 6.96 5.02 2.66
CA LYS A 94 7.06 6.50 2.58
C LYS A 94 8.46 7.05 2.76
N ALA A 95 9.23 6.54 3.74
CA ALA A 95 10.48 7.17 4.16
C ALA A 95 11.47 7.39 3.01
N GLN A 96 11.71 6.38 2.18
CA GLN A 96 12.64 6.49 1.05
C GLN A 96 12.13 7.41 -0.05
N ILE A 97 10.81 7.38 -0.33
CA ILE A 97 10.17 8.21 -1.37
C ILE A 97 10.21 9.68 -0.96
N VAL A 98 9.74 10.01 0.24
CA VAL A 98 9.72 11.38 0.75
C VAL A 98 11.14 11.94 0.82
N LYS A 99 12.10 11.18 1.35
CA LYS A 99 13.51 11.58 1.40
C LYS A 99 14.11 11.88 0.03
N ALA A 100 13.70 11.14 -1.01
CA ALA A 100 14.24 11.30 -2.36
C ALA A 100 13.57 12.44 -3.15
N ILE A 101 12.28 12.71 -2.92
CA ILE A 101 11.51 13.67 -3.72
C ILE A 101 11.48 15.06 -3.08
N SER A 102 11.30 15.17 -1.76
CA SER A 102 11.10 16.47 -1.10
C SER A 102 12.24 17.47 -1.29
N PRO A 103 13.52 17.07 -1.42
CA PRO A 103 14.59 18.04 -1.74
C PRO A 103 14.50 18.61 -3.16
N LEU A 104 13.74 17.97 -4.05
CA LEU A 104 13.59 18.33 -5.47
C LEU A 104 12.29 19.09 -5.74
N TRP A 105 11.29 18.98 -4.85
CA TRP A 105 9.95 19.51 -5.08
C TRP A 105 9.23 19.87 -3.77
N ASP A 106 9.15 21.14 -3.46
CA ASP A 106 8.53 21.64 -2.21
C ASP A 106 7.00 21.40 -2.17
N ASN A 107 6.36 21.28 -3.34
CA ASN A 107 4.94 20.96 -3.49
C ASN A 107 4.67 19.44 -3.50
N PHE A 108 5.55 18.63 -2.89
CA PHE A 108 5.35 17.20 -2.72
C PHE A 108 4.86 16.84 -1.32
N ILE A 109 3.86 15.97 -1.25
CA ILE A 109 3.41 15.32 -0.02
C ILE A 109 3.27 13.81 -0.26
N GLY A 110 3.92 12.98 0.54
CA GLY A 110 3.76 11.53 0.46
C GLY A 110 2.36 11.10 0.90
N GLY A 111 1.74 10.21 0.14
CA GLY A 111 0.42 9.66 0.40
C GLY A 111 0.41 8.13 0.35
N HIS A 112 -0.50 7.50 1.09
CA HIS A 112 -0.74 6.06 1.03
C HIS A 112 -2.21 5.73 1.35
N PRO A 113 -3.03 5.40 0.35
CA PRO A 113 -4.34 4.82 0.58
C PRO A 113 -4.19 3.38 1.11
N MET A 114 -4.70 3.11 2.32
CA MET A 114 -4.75 1.76 2.89
C MET A 114 -5.90 0.97 2.24
N ALA A 115 -5.90 0.94 0.92
CA ALA A 115 -6.91 0.30 0.09
C ALA A 115 -6.23 -0.49 -1.02
N GLY A 116 -6.79 -1.66 -1.35
CA GLY A 116 -6.24 -2.51 -2.40
C GLY A 116 -6.99 -3.83 -2.49
N ARG A 117 -6.64 -4.59 -3.54
CA ARG A 117 -7.15 -5.93 -3.81
C ARG A 117 -6.01 -6.81 -4.31
N THR A 118 -6.28 -8.10 -4.42
CA THR A 118 -5.33 -9.08 -5.04
C THR A 118 -5.22 -8.90 -6.55
N ASP A 119 -6.28 -8.39 -7.18
CA ASP A 119 -6.32 -8.13 -8.61
C ASP A 119 -5.49 -6.89 -8.99
N SER A 120 -4.98 -6.85 -10.20
CA SER A 120 -4.11 -5.78 -10.70
C SER A 120 -4.54 -5.33 -12.11
N GLY A 121 -4.01 -4.17 -12.54
CA GLY A 121 -4.33 -3.61 -13.84
C GLY A 121 -5.51 -2.64 -13.80
N ILE A 122 -5.81 -2.04 -14.96
CA ILE A 122 -6.91 -1.07 -15.09
C ILE A 122 -8.28 -1.75 -14.98
N GLU A 123 -8.37 -3.00 -15.38
CA GLU A 123 -9.60 -3.81 -15.32
C GLU A 123 -10.03 -4.12 -13.86
N ALA A 124 -9.10 -4.07 -12.93
CA ALA A 124 -9.39 -4.23 -11.49
C ALA A 124 -9.86 -2.93 -10.83
N ALA A 125 -9.74 -1.78 -11.51
CA ALA A 125 -10.14 -0.49 -10.97
C ALA A 125 -11.65 -0.44 -10.71
N GLN A 126 -12.02 0.17 -9.60
CA GLN A 126 -13.42 0.25 -9.16
C GLN A 126 -13.74 1.60 -8.54
N ARG A 127 -15.02 1.98 -8.58
CA ARG A 127 -15.54 3.15 -7.88
C ARG A 127 -15.59 2.90 -6.37
N HIS A 128 -15.45 3.98 -5.60
CA HIS A 128 -15.57 3.97 -4.14
C HIS A 128 -14.57 3.07 -3.42
N LEU A 129 -13.40 2.82 -4.05
CA LEU A 129 -12.33 2.01 -3.44
C LEU A 129 -11.83 2.60 -2.12
N PHE A 130 -11.87 3.92 -1.98
CA PHE A 130 -11.27 4.67 -0.88
C PHE A 130 -12.27 5.05 0.23
N VAL A 131 -13.56 4.88 0.00
CA VAL A 131 -14.60 5.24 0.97
C VAL A 131 -14.41 4.47 2.27
N ASP A 132 -14.41 5.21 3.40
CA ASP A 132 -14.16 4.71 4.75
C ASP A 132 -12.79 4.04 4.99
N LYS A 133 -11.89 4.07 4.00
CA LYS A 133 -10.54 3.54 4.16
C LYS A 133 -9.59 4.58 4.75
N PRO A 134 -8.61 4.16 5.58
CA PRO A 134 -7.53 5.05 5.99
C PRO A 134 -6.74 5.53 4.78
N TYR A 135 -6.42 6.82 4.76
CA TYR A 135 -5.48 7.41 3.82
C TYR A 135 -4.43 8.19 4.62
N VAL A 136 -3.19 7.75 4.53
CA VAL A 136 -2.11 8.38 5.30
C VAL A 136 -1.44 9.44 4.45
N LEU A 137 -1.26 10.64 5.03
CA LEU A 137 -0.47 11.72 4.48
C LEU A 137 0.77 11.92 5.35
N THR A 138 1.94 12.07 4.72
CA THR A 138 3.23 12.17 5.41
C THR A 138 3.94 13.48 5.10
N PRO A 139 3.42 14.65 5.56
CA PRO A 139 4.09 15.92 5.40
C PRO A 139 5.37 15.96 6.25
N ILE A 140 6.39 16.68 5.74
CA ILE A 140 7.61 17.00 6.48
C ILE A 140 7.71 18.52 6.65
N ALA A 141 8.68 18.99 7.42
CA ALA A 141 8.82 20.43 7.72
C ALA A 141 8.96 21.34 6.48
N THR A 142 9.46 20.80 5.37
CA THR A 142 9.63 21.54 4.11
C THR A 142 8.42 21.43 3.17
N THR A 143 7.44 20.59 3.47
CA THR A 143 6.23 20.46 2.66
C THR A 143 5.40 21.73 2.75
N ARG A 144 5.06 22.34 1.62
CA ARG A 144 4.24 23.57 1.59
C ARG A 144 2.83 23.29 2.13
N SER A 145 2.34 24.17 2.97
CA SER A 145 0.99 24.06 3.55
C SER A 145 -0.11 24.03 2.47
N SER A 146 0.07 24.77 1.38
CA SER A 146 -0.86 24.71 0.22
C SER A 146 -0.94 23.33 -0.41
N ALA A 147 0.18 22.62 -0.54
CA ALA A 147 0.20 21.25 -1.06
C ALA A 147 -0.53 20.28 -0.11
N ILE A 148 -0.34 20.43 1.19
CA ILE A 148 -1.07 19.65 2.21
C ILE A 148 -2.57 19.87 2.06
N THR A 149 -3.01 21.12 2.04
CA THR A 149 -4.44 21.49 1.96
C THR A 149 -5.09 20.90 0.69
N VAL A 150 -4.45 21.10 -0.47
CA VAL A 150 -5.01 20.61 -1.75
C VAL A 150 -5.15 19.09 -1.77
N VAL A 151 -4.13 18.35 -1.35
CA VAL A 151 -4.22 16.88 -1.34
C VAL A 151 -5.19 16.39 -0.27
N GLU A 152 -5.24 17.05 0.90
CA GLU A 152 -6.22 16.74 1.93
C GLU A 152 -7.66 16.90 1.43
N GLU A 153 -7.98 18.00 0.76
CA GLU A 153 -9.32 18.27 0.20
C GLU A 153 -9.71 17.19 -0.83
N ILE A 154 -8.79 16.83 -1.71
CA ILE A 154 -9.03 15.76 -2.70
C ILE A 154 -9.27 14.42 -2.01
N VAL A 155 -8.40 14.04 -1.07
CA VAL A 155 -8.53 12.74 -0.36
C VAL A 155 -9.81 12.69 0.47
N ARG A 156 -10.19 13.82 1.09
CA ARG A 156 -11.45 13.93 1.82
C ARG A 156 -12.66 13.77 0.91
N SER A 157 -12.61 14.34 -0.29
CA SER A 157 -13.69 14.21 -1.28
C SER A 157 -13.89 12.78 -1.80
N LEU A 158 -12.86 11.93 -1.70
CA LEU A 158 -12.95 10.48 -1.97
C LEU A 158 -13.65 9.68 -0.86
N GLY A 159 -14.04 10.32 0.24
CA GLY A 159 -14.64 9.68 1.41
C GLY A 159 -13.66 8.89 2.27
N ALA A 160 -12.35 9.12 2.12
CA ALA A 160 -11.32 8.44 2.90
C ALA A 160 -11.16 9.06 4.31
N LYS A 161 -10.69 8.26 5.27
CA LYS A 161 -10.34 8.70 6.63
C LYS A 161 -8.86 9.11 6.65
N ILE A 162 -8.59 10.39 6.84
CA ILE A 162 -7.23 10.94 6.75
C ILE A 162 -6.48 10.78 8.07
N TYR A 163 -5.24 10.32 7.97
CA TYR A 163 -4.29 10.24 9.08
C TYR A 163 -2.98 10.92 8.71
N TYR A 164 -2.37 11.60 9.67
CA TYR A 164 -1.08 12.26 9.51
C TYR A 164 -0.03 11.61 10.37
N CYS A 165 1.15 11.37 9.82
CA CYS A 165 2.32 10.94 10.57
C CYS A 165 3.61 11.26 9.83
N GLN A 166 4.75 11.12 10.50
CA GLN A 166 6.06 11.21 9.85
C GLN A 166 6.30 9.98 8.96
N PRO A 167 7.06 10.09 7.85
CA PRO A 167 7.31 8.99 6.93
C PRO A 167 7.85 7.72 7.59
N GLU A 168 8.77 7.86 8.56
CA GLU A 168 9.35 6.74 9.31
C GLU A 168 8.34 6.10 10.28
N GLN A 169 7.44 6.89 10.86
CA GLN A 169 6.34 6.37 11.70
C GLN A 169 5.37 5.55 10.86
N HIS A 170 5.01 6.06 9.67
CA HIS A 170 4.22 5.33 8.69
C HIS A 170 4.84 3.95 8.39
N ASP A 171 6.11 3.93 7.98
CA ASP A 171 6.79 2.71 7.56
C ASP A 171 6.90 1.69 8.70
N ARG A 172 7.08 2.16 9.94
CA ARG A 172 7.03 1.30 11.13
C ARG A 172 5.64 0.75 11.41
N ALA A 173 4.60 1.56 11.28
CA ALA A 173 3.21 1.14 11.49
C ALA A 173 2.80 0.08 10.45
N VAL A 174 2.99 0.36 9.16
CA VAL A 174 2.61 -0.58 8.10
C VAL A 174 3.46 -1.85 8.10
N SER A 175 4.68 -1.81 8.66
CA SER A 175 5.47 -3.03 8.84
C SER A 175 4.77 -4.04 9.74
N TRP A 176 4.07 -3.59 10.78
CA TRP A 176 3.34 -4.46 11.70
C TRP A 176 2.05 -5.02 11.12
N ILE A 177 1.26 -4.17 10.46
CA ILE A 177 -0.13 -4.49 10.08
C ILE A 177 -0.29 -4.97 8.63
N SER A 178 0.75 -4.84 7.81
CA SER A 178 0.72 -5.19 6.39
C SER A 178 1.90 -6.06 5.98
N HIS A 179 3.15 -5.57 6.15
CA HIS A 179 4.32 -6.25 5.59
C HIS A 179 4.70 -7.52 6.37
N LEU A 180 4.71 -7.45 7.71
CA LEU A 180 4.95 -8.61 8.57
C LEU A 180 3.91 -9.73 8.33
N PRO A 181 2.60 -9.47 8.28
CA PRO A 181 1.61 -10.49 7.96
C PRO A 181 1.90 -11.27 6.67
N VAL A 182 2.38 -10.62 5.61
CA VAL A 182 2.77 -11.31 4.37
C VAL A 182 3.91 -12.29 4.61
N MET A 183 4.96 -11.88 5.34
CA MET A 183 6.12 -12.73 5.62
C MET A 183 5.76 -13.89 6.55
N VAL A 184 4.94 -13.63 7.57
CA VAL A 184 4.47 -14.66 8.51
C VAL A 184 3.57 -15.67 7.83
N SER A 185 2.61 -15.22 7.04
CA SER A 185 1.74 -16.09 6.25
C SER A 185 2.51 -16.98 5.27
N SER A 186 3.49 -16.41 4.57
CA SER A 186 4.36 -17.18 3.67
C SER A 186 5.20 -18.21 4.44
N SER A 187 5.72 -17.83 5.61
CA SER A 187 6.49 -18.73 6.48
C SER A 187 5.63 -19.87 7.03
N LEU A 188 4.37 -19.60 7.39
CA LEU A 188 3.43 -20.63 7.83
C LEU A 188 3.19 -21.68 6.73
N ILE A 189 2.94 -21.23 5.49
CA ILE A 189 2.77 -22.14 4.36
C ILE A 189 4.05 -22.96 4.13
N ALA A 190 5.22 -22.31 4.13
CA ALA A 190 6.50 -22.98 3.95
C ALA A 190 6.80 -24.00 5.07
N ALA A 191 6.44 -23.70 6.31
CA ALA A 191 6.58 -24.63 7.43
C ALA A 191 5.71 -25.88 7.26
N CYS A 192 4.47 -25.73 6.83
CA CYS A 192 3.61 -26.89 6.50
C CYS A 192 4.19 -27.75 5.36
N LEU A 193 4.76 -27.10 4.33
CA LEU A 193 5.40 -27.80 3.21
C LEU A 193 6.70 -28.51 3.59
N SER A 194 7.28 -28.22 4.74
CA SER A 194 8.48 -28.91 5.25
C SER A 194 8.17 -30.23 6.00
N GLU A 195 6.88 -30.61 6.12
CA GLU A 195 6.50 -31.94 6.61
C GLU A 195 7.10 -33.01 5.72
N THR A 196 7.80 -33.98 6.34
CA THR A 196 8.56 -35.01 5.64
C THR A 196 7.74 -36.27 5.34
N ASP A 197 6.65 -36.49 6.08
CA ASP A 197 5.72 -37.58 5.84
C ASP A 197 4.65 -37.13 4.82
N PRO A 198 4.62 -37.71 3.60
CA PRO A 198 3.70 -37.29 2.55
C PRO A 198 2.23 -37.58 2.91
N ASP A 199 1.95 -38.63 3.68
CA ASP A 199 0.58 -38.95 4.09
C ASP A 199 0.06 -37.94 5.11
N VAL A 200 0.92 -37.47 6.02
CA VAL A 200 0.60 -36.40 6.98
C VAL A 200 0.39 -35.08 6.26
N LEU A 201 1.24 -34.74 5.27
CA LEU A 201 1.08 -33.53 4.49
C LEU A 201 -0.23 -33.54 3.68
N GLU A 202 -0.55 -34.63 3.01
CA GLU A 202 -1.80 -34.79 2.27
C GLU A 202 -3.02 -34.65 3.18
N LEU A 203 -2.95 -35.28 4.38
CA LEU A 203 -4.01 -35.20 5.37
C LEU A 203 -4.19 -33.76 5.86
N ALA A 204 -3.09 -33.06 6.18
CA ALA A 204 -3.12 -31.65 6.60
C ALA A 204 -3.76 -30.75 5.54
N GLN A 205 -3.44 -30.97 4.25
CA GLN A 205 -4.06 -30.22 3.15
C GLN A 205 -5.57 -30.47 3.04
N LYS A 206 -6.03 -31.72 3.23
CA LYS A 206 -7.46 -32.09 3.22
C LYS A 206 -8.23 -31.53 4.43
N LEU A 207 -7.57 -31.40 5.57
CA LEU A 207 -8.17 -30.90 6.81
C LEU A 207 -8.08 -29.37 6.96
N ALA A 208 -7.30 -28.69 6.12
CA ALA A 208 -7.15 -27.24 6.16
C ALA A 208 -8.51 -26.53 6.02
N SER A 209 -8.85 -25.71 7.04
CA SER A 209 -10.14 -25.03 7.12
C SER A 209 -9.95 -23.52 7.34
N SER A 210 -10.94 -22.84 7.92
CA SER A 210 -10.98 -21.38 8.10
C SER A 210 -9.73 -20.83 8.81
N GLY A 211 -9.27 -21.48 9.88
CA GLY A 211 -8.09 -21.05 10.64
C GLY A 211 -6.85 -20.91 9.75
N PHE A 212 -6.53 -21.98 8.99
CA PHE A 212 -5.39 -21.94 8.07
C PHE A 212 -5.61 -20.97 6.91
N ARG A 213 -6.81 -20.99 6.29
CA ARG A 213 -7.17 -20.09 5.19
C ARG A 213 -7.02 -18.63 5.57
N ASP A 214 -7.54 -18.22 6.73
CA ASP A 214 -7.55 -16.82 7.13
C ASP A 214 -6.15 -16.34 7.52
N THR A 215 -5.34 -17.20 8.16
CA THR A 215 -3.96 -16.89 8.57
C THR A 215 -2.99 -16.90 7.39
N SER A 216 -3.18 -17.79 6.39
CA SER A 216 -2.27 -17.96 5.25
C SER A 216 -2.63 -17.11 4.02
N ARG A 217 -3.80 -16.48 3.99
CA ARG A 217 -4.37 -15.80 2.82
C ARG A 217 -3.41 -14.82 2.14
N VAL A 218 -2.75 -13.95 2.91
CA VAL A 218 -1.86 -12.93 2.35
C VAL A 218 -0.50 -13.47 1.93
N GLY A 219 -0.09 -14.64 2.43
CA GLY A 219 1.16 -15.32 2.03
C GLY A 219 1.08 -15.96 0.63
N GLY A 220 -0.14 -16.23 0.14
CA GLY A 220 -0.38 -16.70 -1.23
C GLY A 220 -0.59 -15.56 -2.25
N GLY A 221 -0.32 -14.31 -1.88
CA GLY A 221 -0.50 -13.15 -2.74
C GLY A 221 0.62 -12.97 -3.79
N ASN A 222 0.62 -11.78 -4.44
CA ASN A 222 1.63 -11.46 -5.46
C ASN A 222 3.05 -11.39 -4.85
N PRO A 223 4.01 -12.25 -5.28
CA PRO A 223 5.35 -12.29 -4.73
C PRO A 223 6.15 -11.00 -5.03
N GLU A 224 5.92 -10.34 -6.17
CA GLU A 224 6.60 -9.08 -6.50
C GLU A 224 6.26 -7.99 -5.46
N LEU A 225 4.99 -7.93 -5.02
CA LEU A 225 4.57 -6.99 -4.00
C LEU A 225 5.26 -7.27 -2.66
N GLY A 226 5.37 -8.53 -2.26
CA GLY A 226 6.10 -8.94 -1.06
C GLY A 226 7.58 -8.53 -1.10
N VAL A 227 8.25 -8.75 -2.24
CA VAL A 227 9.65 -8.32 -2.46
C VAL A 227 9.77 -6.79 -2.39
N MET A 228 8.83 -6.04 -2.98
CA MET A 228 8.81 -4.58 -2.91
C MET A 228 8.67 -4.06 -1.46
N MET A 229 7.75 -4.64 -0.68
CA MET A 229 7.60 -4.33 0.74
C MET A 229 8.90 -4.57 1.50
N ALA A 230 9.55 -5.73 1.29
CA ALA A 230 10.79 -6.07 1.95
C ALA A 230 11.95 -5.14 1.55
N ARG A 231 12.03 -4.75 0.28
CA ARG A 231 13.10 -3.88 -0.25
C ARG A 231 12.95 -2.44 0.23
N TYR A 232 11.75 -1.87 0.14
CA TYR A 232 11.51 -0.45 0.39
C TYR A 232 11.20 -0.12 1.84
N ASN A 233 10.82 -1.12 2.65
CA ASN A 233 10.63 -0.97 4.10
C ASN A 233 11.53 -1.92 4.91
N ARG A 234 12.72 -2.21 4.41
CA ARG A 234 13.64 -3.20 4.98
C ARG A 234 13.95 -3.01 6.48
N PRO A 235 14.33 -1.80 6.96
CA PRO A 235 14.69 -1.63 8.37
C PRO A 235 13.51 -1.90 9.33
N ALA A 236 12.32 -1.38 9.02
CA ALA A 236 11.15 -1.58 9.85
C ALA A 236 10.66 -3.04 9.79
N LEU A 237 10.69 -3.67 8.61
CA LEU A 237 10.29 -5.07 8.46
C LEU A 237 11.24 -6.03 9.20
N LEU A 238 12.56 -5.82 9.14
CA LEU A 238 13.51 -6.63 9.90
C LEU A 238 13.28 -6.51 11.41
N ARG A 239 13.00 -5.29 11.90
CA ARG A 239 12.67 -5.07 13.31
C ARG A 239 11.39 -5.82 13.72
N SER A 240 10.32 -5.75 12.92
CA SER A 240 9.07 -6.44 13.23
C SER A 240 9.22 -7.96 13.16
N LEU A 241 10.00 -8.48 12.21
CA LEU A 241 10.33 -9.91 12.13
C LEU A 241 11.13 -10.40 13.35
N GLN A 242 12.11 -9.63 13.81
CA GLN A 242 12.87 -9.97 15.02
C GLN A 242 11.97 -10.06 16.25
N GLN A 243 11.07 -9.08 16.43
CA GLN A 243 10.13 -9.10 17.54
C GLN A 243 9.11 -10.24 17.42
N TYR A 244 8.65 -10.54 16.19
CA TYR A 244 7.76 -11.68 15.96
C TYR A 244 8.43 -13.01 16.34
N ARG A 245 9.69 -13.22 15.93
CA ARG A 245 10.48 -14.40 16.32
C ARG A 245 10.61 -14.50 17.84
N HIS A 246 10.96 -13.40 18.52
CA HIS A 246 11.05 -13.38 19.97
C HIS A 246 9.74 -13.82 20.64
N ASN A 247 8.59 -13.30 20.19
CA ASN A 247 7.29 -13.72 20.71
C ASN A 247 6.98 -15.21 20.42
N LEU A 248 7.42 -15.72 19.28
CA LEU A 248 7.25 -17.13 18.95
C LEU A 248 8.13 -18.02 19.84
N ASP A 249 9.38 -17.62 20.09
CA ASP A 249 10.29 -18.31 21.01
C ASP A 249 9.73 -18.34 22.45
N GLU A 250 9.11 -17.24 22.91
CA GLU A 250 8.43 -17.21 24.21
C GLU A 250 7.26 -18.21 24.28
N LEU A 251 6.42 -18.28 23.24
CA LEU A 251 5.33 -19.27 23.18
C LEU A 251 5.88 -20.71 23.19
N THR A 252 6.94 -20.96 22.43
CA THR A 252 7.62 -22.25 22.37
C THR A 252 8.12 -22.66 23.77
N ASN A 253 8.83 -21.76 24.47
CA ASN A 253 9.34 -22.01 25.81
C ASN A 253 8.22 -22.31 26.82
N LEU A 254 7.08 -21.61 26.75
CA LEU A 254 5.94 -21.88 27.63
C LEU A 254 5.36 -23.30 27.42
N ILE A 255 5.33 -23.75 26.17
CA ILE A 255 4.86 -25.08 25.78
C ILE A 255 5.86 -26.15 26.28
N GLU A 256 7.16 -25.96 26.02
CA GLU A 256 8.24 -26.88 26.44
C GLU A 256 8.30 -27.05 27.97
N GLN A 257 8.01 -25.98 28.72
CA GLN A 257 7.97 -25.98 30.17
C GLN A 257 6.62 -26.44 30.74
N GLU A 258 5.66 -26.79 29.88
CA GLU A 258 4.28 -27.13 30.28
C GLU A 258 3.61 -26.04 31.13
N ASN A 259 4.00 -24.77 30.96
CA ASN A 259 3.46 -23.66 31.75
C ASN A 259 2.13 -23.17 31.15
N TRP A 260 1.13 -24.02 31.29
CA TRP A 260 -0.21 -23.79 30.68
C TRP A 260 -0.91 -22.54 31.21
N ALA A 261 -0.70 -22.20 32.49
CA ALA A 261 -1.29 -21.01 33.10
C ALA A 261 -0.74 -19.71 32.49
N ALA A 262 0.56 -19.60 32.27
CA ALA A 262 1.18 -18.45 31.64
C ALA A 262 0.83 -18.38 30.13
N LEU A 263 0.77 -19.52 29.46
CA LEU A 263 0.32 -19.61 28.07
C LEU A 263 -1.12 -19.10 27.92
N GLU A 264 -2.03 -19.56 28.76
CA GLU A 264 -3.43 -19.13 28.77
C GLU A 264 -3.54 -17.61 28.98
N GLN A 265 -2.79 -17.07 29.94
CA GLN A 265 -2.77 -15.63 30.21
C GLN A 265 -2.29 -14.83 28.99
N LYS A 266 -1.23 -15.29 28.29
CA LYS A 266 -0.72 -14.65 27.08
C LYS A 266 -1.77 -14.68 25.96
N LEU A 267 -2.42 -15.81 25.72
CA LEU A 267 -3.48 -15.94 24.71
C LEU A 267 -4.71 -15.07 25.04
N LYS A 268 -5.11 -14.98 26.31
CA LYS A 268 -6.17 -14.08 26.76
C LYS A 268 -5.83 -12.60 26.48
N SER A 269 -4.57 -12.20 26.72
CA SER A 269 -4.13 -10.81 26.47
C SER A 269 -4.19 -10.43 24.99
N THR A 270 -3.73 -11.33 24.11
CA THR A 270 -3.80 -11.10 22.66
C THR A 270 -5.23 -11.10 22.13
N GLY A 271 -6.07 -12.02 22.63
CA GLY A 271 -7.50 -12.05 22.31
C GLY A 271 -8.23 -10.76 22.69
N LYS A 272 -7.89 -10.18 23.85
CA LYS A 272 -8.46 -8.92 24.32
C LYS A 272 -8.00 -7.71 23.47
N ALA A 273 -6.77 -7.73 22.96
CA ALA A 273 -6.22 -6.63 22.18
C ALA A 273 -6.64 -6.68 20.68
N ARG A 274 -7.10 -7.84 20.17
CA ARG A 274 -7.41 -8.01 18.75
C ARG A 274 -8.44 -6.99 18.21
N PRO A 275 -9.54 -6.67 18.90
CA PRO A 275 -10.51 -5.69 18.42
C PRO A 275 -9.92 -4.31 18.12
N ASP A 276 -8.87 -3.89 18.84
CA ASP A 276 -8.22 -2.61 18.61
C ASP A 276 -7.59 -2.48 17.20
N PHE A 277 -7.44 -3.60 16.47
CA PHE A 277 -6.83 -3.65 15.14
C PHE A 277 -7.82 -3.93 14.00
N VAL A 278 -8.97 -4.52 14.26
CA VAL A 278 -9.82 -5.09 13.19
C VAL A 278 -11.31 -4.79 13.26
N ASP A 279 -11.75 -4.02 14.26
CA ASP A 279 -13.17 -3.64 14.44
C ASP A 279 -13.46 -2.20 14.02
#